data_c837c6f4ad304a9dc27ad3562f041368
#
_entry.id   c837c6f4ad304a9dc27ad3562f041368
#
_cell.length_a   1.000
_cell.length_b   1.000
_cell.length_c   1.000
_cell.angle_alpha   90.00
_cell.angle_beta   90.00
_cell.angle_gamma   90.00
#
_symmetry.space_group_name_H-M   'P 1'
#
loop_
_entity.id
_entity.type
_entity.pdbx_description
1 polymer ?
#
loop_
_entity_poly.entity_id
_entity_poly.type
_entity_poly.pdbx_seq_one_letter_code
_entity_poly.pdbx_strand_id
1 'polypeptide(L)'
;SEMIASKAVMSDLRGWSKKLKLVSDPKNSIVQLAGCDPYWLSEAAKYVVSIGARAVDINMGCPSKRVNRAEAGAALMKNPDLVKKIIDGVVKSVDVPVTLKMRLGWDELSKNATLLARIAEEGGIKFITIHARTRCQFFNHKARWSEVSEISESIKIPVVINGDIICSKSATTALLNSKADGFMVGRGARGQPWILHKIWNSISKQEIKYKLSIIEKVSLISEHYENMLLFYGRKLGMKLASKHL
;
A
#
# COMPACT_ATOMS: atom_id res chain seq x y z
N SER A 1 1.17 6.25 3.69
CA SER A 1 1.13 7.45 2.83
C SER A 1 0.73 7.09 1.40
N GLU A 2 0.45 8.11 0.58
CA GLU A 2 0.51 7.95 -0.87
C GLU A 2 1.94 7.57 -1.31
N MET A 3 2.04 6.97 -2.49
CA MET A 3 3.32 6.57 -3.08
C MET A 3 4.18 7.78 -3.44
N ILE A 4 5.43 7.79 -2.98
CA ILE A 4 6.38 8.86 -3.20
C ILE A 4 7.55 8.35 -4.04
N ALA A 5 7.92 9.08 -5.09
CA ALA A 5 9.08 8.73 -5.91
C ALA A 5 10.40 9.06 -5.16
N SER A 6 11.29 8.06 -5.00
CA SER A 6 12.54 8.21 -4.24
C SER A 6 13.42 9.38 -4.72
N LYS A 7 13.61 9.53 -6.03
CA LYS A 7 14.35 10.67 -6.60
C LYS A 7 13.69 12.02 -6.32
N ALA A 8 12.34 12.09 -6.26
CA ALA A 8 11.63 13.31 -5.95
C ALA A 8 11.82 13.74 -4.49
N VAL A 9 11.87 12.78 -3.56
CA VAL A 9 12.20 13.05 -2.15
C VAL A 9 13.57 13.73 -2.05
N MET A 10 14.56 13.17 -2.73
CA MET A 10 15.95 13.65 -2.65
C MET A 10 16.17 14.99 -3.38
N SER A 11 15.34 15.32 -4.38
CA SER A 11 15.44 16.60 -5.11
C SER A 11 14.77 17.79 -4.38
N ASP A 12 13.80 17.53 -3.49
CA ASP A 12 13.07 18.58 -2.75
C ASP A 12 12.77 18.15 -1.31
N LEU A 13 13.83 18.00 -0.51
CA LEU A 13 13.73 17.59 0.89
C LEU A 13 12.82 18.49 1.74
N ARG A 14 12.85 19.81 1.52
CA ARG A 14 12.03 20.77 2.28
C ARG A 14 10.54 20.67 1.94
N GLY A 15 10.21 20.54 0.67
CA GLY A 15 8.82 20.40 0.23
C GLY A 15 8.21 19.09 0.70
N TRP A 16 8.97 18.00 0.67
CA TRP A 16 8.52 16.70 1.17
C TRP A 16 8.43 16.64 2.69
N SER A 17 9.35 17.30 3.42
CA SER A 17 9.23 17.43 4.88
C SER A 17 7.90 18.07 5.29
N LYS A 18 7.46 19.13 4.60
CA LYS A 18 6.16 19.76 4.86
C LYS A 18 4.99 18.81 4.55
N LYS A 19 5.04 18.08 3.43
CA LYS A 19 3.98 17.13 3.03
C LYS A 19 3.89 15.94 3.99
N LEU A 20 5.03 15.43 4.46
CA LEU A 20 5.08 14.29 5.38
C LEU A 20 4.77 14.67 6.83
N LYS A 21 5.05 15.90 7.27
CA LYS A 21 4.62 16.42 8.59
C LYS A 21 3.09 16.50 8.75
N LEU A 22 2.35 16.45 7.66
CA LEU A 22 0.89 16.41 7.63
C LEU A 22 0.32 14.98 7.80
N VAL A 23 1.17 13.97 7.86
CA VAL A 23 0.78 12.65 8.37
C VAL A 23 0.68 12.78 9.89
N SER A 24 -0.53 13.07 10.36
CA SER A 24 -0.86 13.59 11.69
C SER A 24 -0.57 12.65 12.88
N ASP A 25 -0.12 11.41 12.63
CA ASP A 25 0.29 10.48 13.68
C ASP A 25 1.62 9.81 13.34
N PRO A 26 2.74 10.32 13.90
CA PRO A 26 4.07 9.72 13.69
C PRO A 26 4.15 8.26 14.16
N LYS A 27 3.29 7.85 15.12
CA LYS A 27 3.31 6.49 15.70
C LYS A 27 2.75 5.43 14.76
N ASN A 28 1.99 5.82 13.74
CA ASN A 28 1.35 4.90 12.79
C ASN A 28 1.69 5.23 11.32
N SER A 29 2.74 6.01 11.07
CA SER A 29 3.08 6.42 9.72
C SER A 29 3.92 5.38 8.98
N ILE A 30 3.33 4.78 7.95
CA ILE A 30 4.04 3.98 6.96
C ILE A 30 4.22 4.84 5.71
N VAL A 31 5.45 5.04 5.26
CA VAL A 31 5.74 5.80 4.04
C VAL A 31 6.06 4.86 2.89
N GLN A 32 5.26 4.96 1.80
CA GLN A 32 5.48 4.13 0.62
C GLN A 32 6.40 4.84 -0.38
N LEU A 33 7.51 4.19 -0.73
CA LEU A 33 8.50 4.67 -1.69
C LEU A 33 8.41 3.90 -3.01
N ALA A 34 8.60 4.60 -4.13
CA ALA A 34 8.69 4.03 -5.47
C ALA A 34 9.97 4.49 -6.17
N GLY A 35 10.65 3.56 -6.80
CA GLY A 35 11.87 3.78 -7.56
C GLY A 35 12.38 2.47 -8.15
N CYS A 36 13.45 2.55 -8.95
CA CYS A 36 14.13 1.37 -9.50
C CYS A 36 15.63 1.36 -9.17
N ASP A 37 16.13 2.40 -8.51
CA ASP A 37 17.53 2.53 -8.16
C ASP A 37 17.70 2.22 -6.67
N PRO A 38 18.49 1.17 -6.30
CA PRO A 38 18.70 0.79 -4.91
C PRO A 38 19.29 1.90 -4.05
N TYR A 39 20.21 2.70 -4.59
CA TYR A 39 20.84 3.80 -3.87
C TYR A 39 19.80 4.88 -3.50
N TRP A 40 19.05 5.38 -4.50
CA TRP A 40 18.05 6.42 -4.25
C TRP A 40 16.88 5.96 -3.37
N LEU A 41 16.52 4.68 -3.44
CA LEU A 41 15.51 4.12 -2.53
C LEU A 41 16.01 4.04 -1.10
N SER A 42 17.28 3.65 -0.90
CA SER A 42 17.91 3.60 0.42
C SER A 42 18.05 4.99 1.05
N GLU A 43 18.51 5.99 0.29
CA GLU A 43 18.63 7.36 0.76
C GLU A 43 17.26 7.98 1.09
N ALA A 44 16.25 7.73 0.25
CA ALA A 44 14.88 8.17 0.53
C ALA A 44 14.32 7.48 1.79
N ALA A 45 14.63 6.20 2.01
CA ALA A 45 14.22 5.48 3.22
C ALA A 45 14.84 6.08 4.48
N LYS A 46 16.15 6.34 4.49
CA LYS A 46 16.84 7.04 5.59
C LYS A 46 16.18 8.38 5.89
N TYR A 47 15.91 9.16 4.84
CA TYR A 47 15.30 10.47 5.00
C TYR A 47 13.90 10.40 5.60
N VAL A 48 13.01 9.54 5.09
CA VAL A 48 11.64 9.46 5.63
C VAL A 48 11.62 8.95 7.07
N VAL A 49 12.55 8.08 7.46
CA VAL A 49 12.74 7.63 8.84
C VAL A 49 13.23 8.77 9.73
N SER A 50 14.20 9.59 9.28
CA SER A 50 14.70 10.73 10.04
C SER A 50 13.64 11.79 10.35
N ILE A 51 12.59 11.87 9.56
CA ILE A 51 11.45 12.77 9.80
C ILE A 51 10.24 12.10 10.47
N GLY A 52 10.40 10.86 10.96
CA GLY A 52 9.44 10.20 11.85
C GLY A 52 8.64 9.04 11.25
N ALA A 53 8.96 8.56 10.04
CA ALA A 53 8.33 7.33 9.52
C ALA A 53 8.65 6.14 10.43
N ARG A 54 7.64 5.36 10.78
CA ARG A 54 7.75 4.17 11.64
C ARG A 54 7.92 2.88 10.85
N ALA A 55 7.65 2.91 9.57
CA ALA A 55 7.94 1.83 8.64
C ALA A 55 8.08 2.41 7.22
N VAL A 56 8.82 1.70 6.38
CA VAL A 56 8.98 2.00 4.96
C VAL A 56 8.32 0.89 4.14
N ASP A 57 7.49 1.24 3.16
CA ASP A 57 6.90 0.29 2.24
C ASP A 57 7.47 0.48 0.82
N ILE A 58 7.93 -0.60 0.21
CA ILE A 58 8.45 -0.59 -1.16
C ILE A 58 7.31 -0.86 -2.14
N ASN A 59 7.07 0.06 -3.09
CA ASN A 59 6.04 -0.12 -4.10
C ASN A 59 6.55 -0.94 -5.29
N MET A 60 6.02 -2.15 -5.46
CA MET A 60 6.20 -3.01 -6.63
C MET A 60 4.85 -3.37 -7.30
N GLY A 61 3.80 -2.57 -7.06
CA GLY A 61 2.46 -2.90 -7.56
C GLY A 61 1.81 -1.83 -8.42
N CYS A 62 2.37 -0.60 -8.51
CA CYS A 62 1.77 0.48 -9.28
C CYS A 62 1.72 0.15 -10.78
N PRO A 63 0.52 0.07 -11.42
CA PRO A 63 0.40 -0.29 -12.83
C PRO A 63 0.50 0.91 -13.77
N SER A 64 0.67 2.13 -13.25
CA SER A 64 0.69 3.38 -14.01
C SER A 64 1.75 3.35 -15.11
N LYS A 65 1.38 3.74 -16.33
CA LYS A 65 2.31 3.83 -17.47
C LYS A 65 3.51 4.75 -17.16
N ARG A 66 3.27 5.87 -16.47
CA ARG A 66 4.33 6.83 -16.07
C ARG A 66 5.36 6.18 -15.14
N VAL A 67 4.91 5.45 -14.12
CA VAL A 67 5.78 4.78 -13.15
C VAL A 67 6.53 3.63 -13.81
N ASN A 68 5.86 2.83 -14.63
CA ASN A 68 6.47 1.68 -15.27
C ASN A 68 7.43 2.04 -16.42
N ARG A 69 7.27 3.20 -17.09
CA ARG A 69 8.28 3.73 -18.02
C ARG A 69 9.59 4.11 -17.33
N ALA A 70 9.52 4.46 -16.04
CA ALA A 70 10.68 4.70 -15.20
C ALA A 70 11.19 3.42 -14.51
N GLU A 71 10.82 2.23 -15.02
CA GLU A 71 11.19 0.91 -14.51
C GLU A 71 10.85 0.66 -13.03
N ALA A 72 9.96 1.50 -12.45
CA ALA A 72 9.51 1.42 -11.06
C ALA A 72 8.12 0.78 -10.95
N GLY A 73 7.66 0.59 -9.72
CA GLY A 73 6.35 -0.02 -9.46
C GLY A 73 6.29 -1.46 -9.95
N ALA A 74 5.22 -1.82 -10.66
CA ALA A 74 5.04 -3.20 -11.12
C ALA A 74 6.07 -3.64 -12.17
N ALA A 75 6.78 -2.72 -12.84
CA ALA A 75 7.86 -3.07 -13.76
C ALA A 75 9.04 -3.78 -13.08
N LEU A 76 9.29 -3.50 -11.80
CA LEU A 76 10.32 -4.18 -11.00
C LEU A 76 10.12 -5.69 -10.96
N MET A 77 8.88 -6.17 -11.01
CA MET A 77 8.59 -7.62 -10.99
C MET A 77 9.21 -8.39 -12.15
N LYS A 78 9.60 -7.70 -13.24
CA LYS A 78 10.29 -8.33 -14.38
C LYS A 78 11.77 -8.65 -14.11
N ASN A 79 12.36 -8.07 -13.06
CA ASN A 79 13.78 -8.19 -12.75
C ASN A 79 14.00 -8.60 -11.28
N PRO A 80 13.94 -9.90 -10.94
CA PRO A 80 14.12 -10.39 -9.57
C PRO A 80 15.48 -10.01 -8.96
N ASP A 81 16.55 -9.95 -9.76
CA ASP A 81 17.88 -9.57 -9.26
C ASP A 81 17.93 -8.11 -8.81
N LEU A 82 17.27 -7.22 -9.56
CA LEU A 82 17.14 -5.82 -9.16
C LEU A 82 16.27 -5.69 -7.89
N VAL A 83 15.19 -6.47 -7.80
CA VAL A 83 14.33 -6.51 -6.61
C VAL A 83 15.13 -6.91 -5.38
N LYS A 84 15.96 -7.95 -5.48
CA LYS A 84 16.86 -8.36 -4.40
C LYS A 84 17.79 -7.22 -3.97
N LYS A 85 18.46 -6.55 -4.91
CA LYS A 85 19.36 -5.43 -4.62
C LYS A 85 18.63 -4.26 -3.93
N ILE A 86 17.40 -3.96 -4.36
CA ILE A 86 16.56 -2.91 -3.76
C ILE A 86 16.21 -3.29 -2.31
N ILE A 87 15.73 -4.50 -2.08
CA ILE A 87 15.35 -4.97 -0.75
C ILE A 87 16.55 -4.94 0.19
N ASP A 88 17.67 -5.56 -0.23
CA ASP A 88 18.90 -5.60 0.54
C ASP A 88 19.39 -4.19 0.91
N GLY A 89 19.37 -3.25 -0.06
CA GLY A 89 19.77 -1.87 0.16
C GLY A 89 18.87 -1.13 1.14
N VAL A 90 17.56 -1.21 0.95
CA VAL A 90 16.60 -0.50 1.81
C VAL A 90 16.57 -1.09 3.22
N VAL A 91 16.51 -2.42 3.36
CA VAL A 91 16.47 -3.08 4.68
C VAL A 91 17.73 -2.78 5.50
N LYS A 92 18.91 -2.77 4.87
CA LYS A 92 20.17 -2.45 5.55
C LYS A 92 20.31 -0.95 5.89
N SER A 93 19.53 -0.09 5.26
CA SER A 93 19.67 1.37 5.40
C SER A 93 18.89 1.97 6.57
N VAL A 94 17.95 1.23 7.17
CA VAL A 94 17.04 1.73 8.22
C VAL A 94 16.81 0.69 9.31
N ASP A 95 16.55 1.18 10.54
CA ASP A 95 16.25 0.33 11.70
C ASP A 95 14.75 0.08 11.92
N VAL A 96 13.90 0.69 11.09
CA VAL A 96 12.45 0.49 11.13
C VAL A 96 12.01 -0.66 10.23
N PRO A 97 10.84 -1.28 10.48
CA PRO A 97 10.31 -2.31 9.60
C PRO A 97 10.21 -1.88 8.14
N VAL A 98 10.66 -2.73 7.23
CA VAL A 98 10.46 -2.55 5.78
C VAL A 98 9.44 -3.56 5.31
N THR A 99 8.46 -3.10 4.51
CA THR A 99 7.38 -3.91 3.93
C THR A 99 7.37 -3.78 2.41
N LEU A 100 6.65 -4.66 1.76
CA LEU A 100 6.59 -4.72 0.30
C LEU A 100 5.15 -4.80 -0.17
N LYS A 101 4.78 -3.99 -1.18
CA LYS A 101 3.49 -4.11 -1.84
C LYS A 101 3.66 -4.43 -3.32
N MET A 102 3.14 -5.60 -3.75
CA MET A 102 3.29 -6.10 -5.12
C MET A 102 1.97 -6.59 -5.73
N ARG A 103 2.03 -7.13 -6.94
CA ARG A 103 0.97 -7.82 -7.66
C ARG A 103 1.34 -9.29 -7.87
N LEU A 104 0.49 -10.06 -8.61
CA LEU A 104 0.73 -11.47 -8.95
C LEU A 104 1.86 -11.64 -9.98
N GLY A 105 2.15 -10.61 -10.74
CA GLY A 105 3.14 -10.58 -11.80
C GLY A 105 2.87 -9.44 -12.77
N TRP A 106 3.63 -9.39 -13.87
CA TRP A 106 3.44 -8.41 -14.92
C TRP A 106 2.18 -8.72 -15.75
N ASP A 107 2.06 -9.93 -16.26
CA ASP A 107 0.93 -10.45 -17.03
C ASP A 107 0.63 -11.92 -16.69
N GLU A 108 -0.22 -12.57 -17.45
CA GLU A 108 -0.64 -13.96 -17.19
C GLU A 108 0.49 -14.97 -17.40
N LEU A 109 1.42 -14.69 -18.30
CA LEU A 109 2.52 -15.60 -18.65
C LEU A 109 3.74 -15.41 -17.73
N SER A 110 3.82 -14.28 -17.04
CA SER A 110 4.95 -13.91 -16.18
C SER A 110 4.52 -13.64 -14.73
N LYS A 111 3.65 -14.51 -14.19
CA LYS A 111 3.33 -14.49 -12.76
C LYS A 111 4.49 -15.08 -11.97
N ASN A 112 5.13 -14.26 -11.14
CA ASN A 112 6.31 -14.62 -10.36
C ASN A 112 6.26 -14.12 -8.91
N ALA A 113 5.07 -13.84 -8.40
CA ALA A 113 4.91 -13.31 -7.05
C ALA A 113 5.45 -14.29 -5.97
N THR A 114 5.33 -15.62 -6.15
CA THR A 114 5.88 -16.61 -5.21
C THR A 114 7.41 -16.49 -5.11
N LEU A 115 8.10 -16.36 -6.24
CA LEU A 115 9.56 -16.16 -6.25
C LEU A 115 9.95 -14.86 -5.54
N LEU A 116 9.26 -13.76 -5.86
CA LEU A 116 9.53 -12.44 -5.27
C LEU A 116 9.19 -12.38 -3.78
N ALA A 117 8.20 -13.13 -3.33
CA ALA A 117 7.85 -13.25 -1.93
C ALA A 117 8.96 -13.92 -1.12
N ARG A 118 9.58 -14.98 -1.66
CA ARG A 118 10.75 -15.65 -1.04
C ARG A 118 11.96 -14.74 -0.99
N ILE A 119 12.27 -14.05 -2.09
CA ILE A 119 13.34 -13.03 -2.12
C ILE A 119 13.11 -11.95 -1.06
N ALA A 120 11.86 -11.51 -0.88
CA ALA A 120 11.50 -10.51 0.09
C ALA A 120 11.68 -11.02 1.53
N GLU A 121 11.24 -12.23 1.83
CA GLU A 121 11.44 -12.86 3.13
C GLU A 121 12.92 -13.00 3.48
N GLU A 122 13.72 -13.58 2.55
CA GLU A 122 15.17 -13.73 2.70
C GLU A 122 15.89 -12.39 2.90
N GLY A 123 15.41 -11.34 2.21
CA GLY A 123 15.94 -9.97 2.32
C GLY A 123 15.49 -9.20 3.58
N GLY A 124 14.67 -9.81 4.46
CA GLY A 124 14.29 -9.23 5.75
C GLY A 124 13.05 -8.35 5.74
N ILE A 125 12.21 -8.41 4.68
CA ILE A 125 10.89 -7.78 4.64
C ILE A 125 10.02 -8.35 5.77
N LYS A 126 9.22 -7.48 6.43
CA LYS A 126 8.44 -7.86 7.61
C LYS A 126 7.04 -8.36 7.30
N PHE A 127 6.41 -7.90 6.25
CA PHE A 127 5.20 -8.46 5.67
C PHE A 127 5.03 -8.02 4.20
N ILE A 128 4.23 -8.74 3.46
CA ILE A 128 3.98 -8.47 2.03
C ILE A 128 2.50 -8.21 1.81
N THR A 129 2.17 -7.14 1.08
CA THR A 129 0.81 -6.91 0.57
C THR A 129 0.71 -7.32 -0.89
N ILE A 130 -0.22 -8.22 -1.22
CA ILE A 130 -0.40 -8.70 -2.59
C ILE A 130 -1.75 -8.23 -3.15
N HIS A 131 -1.70 -7.40 -4.18
CA HIS A 131 -2.89 -7.12 -4.97
C HIS A 131 -3.15 -8.30 -5.93
N ALA A 132 -4.25 -9.00 -5.73
CA ALA A 132 -4.58 -10.24 -6.43
C ALA A 132 -4.99 -10.03 -7.92
N ARG A 133 -4.18 -9.28 -8.64
CA ARG A 133 -4.22 -9.03 -10.09
C ARG A 133 -2.82 -8.92 -10.64
N THR A 134 -2.65 -9.22 -11.93
CA THR A 134 -1.41 -8.88 -12.65
C THR A 134 -1.36 -7.37 -12.95
N ARG A 135 -0.20 -6.86 -13.37
CA ARG A 135 -0.06 -5.46 -13.78
C ARG A 135 -0.92 -5.18 -15.02
N CYS A 136 -0.93 -6.08 -16.01
CA CYS A 136 -1.67 -5.89 -17.26
C CYS A 136 -3.19 -5.89 -17.09
N GLN A 137 -3.70 -6.48 -16.03
CA GLN A 137 -5.12 -6.36 -15.66
C GLN A 137 -5.50 -4.98 -15.12
N PHE A 138 -4.55 -4.16 -14.70
CA PHE A 138 -4.84 -2.87 -14.03
C PHE A 138 -5.83 -3.03 -12.88
N PHE A 139 -7.10 -2.67 -13.12
CA PHE A 139 -8.22 -2.79 -12.19
C PHE A 139 -9.42 -3.51 -12.80
N ASN A 140 -9.23 -4.06 -14.02
CA ASN A 140 -10.23 -4.82 -14.73
C ASN A 140 -10.35 -6.25 -14.19
N HIS A 141 -11.47 -6.91 -14.48
CA HIS A 141 -11.81 -8.23 -14.00
C HIS A 141 -11.87 -8.32 -12.47
N LYS A 142 -12.14 -9.50 -11.93
CA LYS A 142 -12.15 -9.74 -10.48
C LYS A 142 -10.73 -9.98 -9.94
N ALA A 143 -10.48 -9.60 -8.69
CA ALA A 143 -9.29 -9.99 -7.97
C ALA A 143 -9.30 -11.51 -7.74
N ARG A 144 -8.17 -12.17 -7.98
CA ARG A 144 -8.04 -13.63 -7.93
C ARG A 144 -7.38 -14.05 -6.61
N TRP A 145 -8.15 -13.96 -5.54
CA TRP A 145 -7.67 -14.19 -4.19
C TRP A 145 -7.06 -15.58 -3.99
N SER A 146 -7.61 -16.63 -4.62
CA SER A 146 -7.10 -17.99 -4.54
C SER A 146 -5.69 -18.16 -5.11
N GLU A 147 -5.26 -17.31 -6.06
CA GLU A 147 -3.88 -17.37 -6.57
C GLU A 147 -2.83 -16.86 -5.56
N VAL A 148 -3.28 -16.25 -4.45
CA VAL A 148 -2.40 -15.81 -3.38
C VAL A 148 -2.17 -16.90 -2.33
N SER A 149 -3.01 -17.96 -2.29
CA SER A 149 -2.90 -19.02 -1.26
C SER A 149 -1.55 -19.73 -1.29
N GLU A 150 -1.05 -20.08 -2.49
CA GLU A 150 0.26 -20.70 -2.65
C GLU A 150 1.39 -19.81 -2.11
N ILE A 151 1.28 -18.49 -2.33
CA ILE A 151 2.26 -17.52 -1.84
C ILE A 151 2.22 -17.48 -0.32
N SER A 152 1.02 -17.39 0.26
CA SER A 152 0.83 -17.36 1.72
C SER A 152 1.38 -18.62 2.40
N GLU A 153 1.29 -19.78 1.74
CA GLU A 153 1.82 -21.05 2.27
C GLU A 153 3.32 -21.23 2.04
N SER A 154 3.93 -20.48 1.11
CA SER A 154 5.34 -20.63 0.72
C SER A 154 6.32 -19.81 1.53
N ILE A 155 5.85 -18.87 2.36
CA ILE A 155 6.66 -17.95 3.18
C ILE A 155 6.13 -17.92 4.62
N LYS A 156 6.97 -17.48 5.56
CA LYS A 156 6.65 -17.40 7.00
C LYS A 156 6.24 -16.00 7.44
N ILE A 157 6.62 -14.97 6.69
CA ILE A 157 6.24 -13.59 6.99
C ILE A 157 4.78 -13.34 6.63
N PRO A 158 4.05 -12.47 7.37
CA PRO A 158 2.64 -12.24 7.15
C PRO A 158 2.32 -11.75 5.73
N VAL A 159 1.23 -12.27 5.16
CA VAL A 159 0.68 -11.87 3.86
C VAL A 159 -0.60 -11.09 4.05
N VAL A 160 -0.71 -9.94 3.40
CA VAL A 160 -1.90 -9.08 3.38
C VAL A 160 -2.54 -9.11 2.01
N ILE A 161 -3.78 -9.60 1.90
CA ILE A 161 -4.52 -9.66 0.64
C ILE A 161 -5.13 -8.30 0.29
N ASN A 162 -5.05 -7.90 -0.98
CA ASN A 162 -5.63 -6.69 -1.50
C ASN A 162 -6.35 -6.92 -2.84
N GLY A 163 -7.35 -6.12 -3.13
CA GLY A 163 -8.14 -6.15 -4.35
C GLY A 163 -9.61 -6.51 -4.10
N ASP A 164 -10.54 -5.68 -4.56
CA ASP A 164 -11.99 -5.84 -4.50
C ASP A 164 -12.60 -6.08 -3.11
N ILE A 165 -11.89 -5.69 -2.06
CA ILE A 165 -12.41 -5.73 -0.70
C ILE A 165 -13.22 -4.47 -0.45
N ILE A 166 -14.56 -4.64 -0.38
CA ILE A 166 -15.53 -3.53 -0.33
C ILE A 166 -16.58 -3.71 0.78
N CYS A 167 -16.58 -4.83 1.49
CA CYS A 167 -17.48 -5.11 2.62
C CYS A 167 -16.94 -6.29 3.43
N SER A 168 -17.57 -6.59 4.57
CA SER A 168 -17.20 -7.71 5.46
C SER A 168 -17.23 -9.05 4.72
N LYS A 169 -18.25 -9.32 3.90
CA LYS A 169 -18.36 -10.56 3.12
C LYS A 169 -17.16 -10.73 2.17
N SER A 170 -16.79 -9.69 1.42
CA SER A 170 -15.64 -9.75 0.51
C SER A 170 -14.32 -9.90 1.25
N ALA A 171 -14.16 -9.27 2.43
CA ALA A 171 -12.98 -9.42 3.26
C ALA A 171 -12.83 -10.86 3.80
N THR A 172 -13.91 -11.44 4.34
CA THR A 172 -13.91 -12.84 4.81
C THR A 172 -13.61 -13.81 3.67
N THR A 173 -14.26 -13.64 2.52
CA THR A 173 -14.00 -14.49 1.35
C THR A 173 -12.57 -14.37 0.84
N ALA A 174 -12.01 -13.13 0.82
CA ALA A 174 -10.64 -12.90 0.41
C ALA A 174 -9.64 -13.59 1.34
N LEU A 175 -9.81 -13.48 2.66
CA LEU A 175 -8.97 -14.15 3.66
C LEU A 175 -9.03 -15.67 3.53
N LEU A 176 -10.22 -16.25 3.42
CA LEU A 176 -10.39 -17.71 3.28
C LEU A 176 -9.74 -18.24 2.00
N ASN A 177 -9.93 -17.56 0.87
CA ASN A 177 -9.41 -18.03 -0.41
C ASN A 177 -7.90 -17.79 -0.57
N SER A 178 -7.34 -16.77 0.05
CA SER A 178 -5.92 -16.43 -0.05
C SER A 178 -5.06 -17.03 1.05
N LYS A 179 -5.67 -17.53 2.13
CA LYS A 179 -4.97 -17.93 3.37
C LYS A 179 -4.07 -16.84 3.94
N ALA A 180 -4.38 -15.58 3.64
CA ALA A 180 -3.61 -14.43 4.10
C ALA A 180 -3.92 -14.10 5.56
N ASP A 181 -2.94 -13.53 6.27
CA ASP A 181 -3.05 -13.13 7.68
C ASP A 181 -3.85 -11.84 7.89
N GLY A 182 -3.96 -11.03 6.85
CA GLY A 182 -4.66 -9.75 6.90
C GLY A 182 -5.19 -9.30 5.55
N PHE A 183 -5.90 -8.17 5.55
CA PHE A 183 -6.45 -7.60 4.33
C PHE A 183 -6.19 -6.09 4.25
N MET A 184 -6.09 -5.57 3.02
CA MET A 184 -5.97 -4.15 2.75
C MET A 184 -7.15 -3.67 1.90
N VAL A 185 -7.88 -2.67 2.38
CA VAL A 185 -8.94 -1.99 1.63
C VAL A 185 -8.32 -0.87 0.79
N GLY A 186 -8.69 -0.80 -0.48
CA GLY A 186 -8.32 0.31 -1.37
C GLY A 186 -9.55 1.16 -1.72
N ARG A 187 -10.01 1.07 -2.95
CA ARG A 187 -11.16 1.83 -3.48
C ARG A 187 -12.46 1.65 -2.69
N GLY A 188 -12.60 0.53 -1.97
CA GLY A 188 -13.75 0.29 -1.09
C GLY A 188 -13.91 1.32 0.04
N ALA A 189 -12.84 2.05 0.41
CA ALA A 189 -12.92 3.10 1.43
C ALA A 189 -13.39 4.47 0.88
N ARG A 190 -13.49 4.63 -0.44
CA ARG A 190 -13.97 5.89 -1.04
C ARG A 190 -15.44 6.11 -0.69
N GLY A 191 -15.77 7.30 -0.18
CA GLY A 191 -17.10 7.63 0.31
C GLY A 191 -17.53 6.92 1.59
N GLN A 192 -16.71 6.02 2.13
CA GLN A 192 -17.00 5.30 3.38
C GLN A 192 -15.71 4.96 4.16
N PRO A 193 -14.99 5.96 4.69
CA PRO A 193 -13.71 5.72 5.39
C PRO A 193 -13.86 4.80 6.62
N TRP A 194 -15.05 4.72 7.21
CA TRP A 194 -15.39 3.84 8.33
C TRP A 194 -15.49 2.36 7.96
N ILE A 195 -15.31 1.98 6.68
CA ILE A 195 -15.45 0.58 6.23
C ILE A 195 -14.47 -0.36 6.94
N LEU A 196 -13.26 0.10 7.26
CA LEU A 196 -12.27 -0.72 7.96
C LEU A 196 -12.79 -1.14 9.33
N HIS A 197 -13.34 -0.21 10.09
CA HIS A 197 -13.95 -0.50 11.39
C HIS A 197 -15.13 -1.48 11.27
N LYS A 198 -16.00 -1.27 10.27
CA LYS A 198 -17.14 -2.17 10.00
C LYS A 198 -16.69 -3.59 9.65
N ILE A 199 -15.64 -3.73 8.83
CA ILE A 199 -15.11 -5.04 8.45
C ILE A 199 -14.45 -5.68 9.67
N TRP A 200 -13.62 -4.95 10.41
CA TRP A 200 -12.93 -5.44 11.60
C TRP A 200 -13.91 -6.00 12.64
N ASN A 201 -14.94 -5.26 12.99
CA ASN A 201 -15.97 -5.69 13.93
C ASN A 201 -16.68 -6.99 13.50
N SER A 202 -16.90 -7.13 12.19
CA SER A 202 -17.54 -8.33 11.65
C SER A 202 -16.63 -9.58 11.69
N ILE A 203 -15.31 -9.40 11.52
CA ILE A 203 -14.35 -10.52 11.44
C ILE A 203 -13.86 -10.90 12.84
N SER A 204 -13.59 -9.92 13.71
CA SER A 204 -13.06 -10.17 15.06
C SER A 204 -14.07 -10.77 16.03
N LYS A 205 -15.31 -10.95 15.61
CA LYS A 205 -16.45 -11.39 16.48
C LYS A 205 -16.60 -10.54 17.74
N GLN A 206 -15.96 -9.38 17.80
CA GLN A 206 -16.17 -8.42 18.87
C GLN A 206 -17.51 -7.74 18.61
N GLU A 207 -18.45 -7.90 19.53
CA GLU A 207 -19.72 -7.16 19.52
C GLU A 207 -19.50 -5.68 19.86
N ILE A 208 -18.67 -5.01 19.10
CA ILE A 208 -18.63 -3.54 19.15
C ILE A 208 -19.86 -3.06 18.40
N LYS A 209 -20.97 -2.91 19.12
CA LYS A 209 -22.27 -2.43 18.61
C LYS A 209 -22.23 -0.97 18.12
N TYR A 210 -21.03 -0.39 17.94
CA TYR A 210 -20.89 0.99 17.51
C TYR A 210 -21.21 1.10 16.02
N LYS A 211 -22.38 1.63 15.73
CA LYS A 211 -22.81 1.99 14.38
C LYS A 211 -22.83 3.52 14.27
N LEU A 212 -21.96 4.06 13.44
CA LEU A 212 -21.94 5.48 13.16
C LEU A 212 -23.33 5.97 12.78
N SER A 213 -23.83 6.97 13.51
CA SER A 213 -25.05 7.71 13.18
C SER A 213 -24.87 8.52 11.89
N ILE A 214 -25.95 9.01 11.32
CA ILE A 214 -25.89 9.89 10.14
C ILE A 214 -25.11 11.17 10.47
N ILE A 215 -25.30 11.73 11.66
CA ILE A 215 -24.62 12.97 12.11
C ILE A 215 -23.11 12.76 12.16
N GLU A 216 -22.64 11.66 12.76
CA GLU A 216 -21.21 11.34 12.82
C GLU A 216 -20.60 11.11 11.43
N LYS A 217 -21.32 10.47 10.52
CA LYS A 217 -20.86 10.30 9.13
C LYS A 217 -20.72 11.64 8.41
N VAL A 218 -21.70 12.53 8.56
CA VAL A 218 -21.67 13.88 8.00
C VAL A 218 -20.50 14.66 8.57
N SER A 219 -20.27 14.60 9.89
CA SER A 219 -19.14 15.26 10.55
C SER A 219 -17.80 14.76 9.98
N LEU A 220 -17.60 13.44 9.87
CA LEU A 220 -16.39 12.86 9.29
C LEU A 220 -16.17 13.28 7.83
N ILE A 221 -17.23 13.34 7.03
CA ILE A 221 -17.15 13.76 5.63
C ILE A 221 -16.78 15.24 5.53
N SER A 222 -17.40 16.10 6.36
CA SER A 222 -17.11 17.53 6.40
C SER A 222 -15.67 17.80 6.82
N GLU A 223 -15.20 17.16 7.89
CA GLU A 223 -13.83 17.28 8.34
C GLU A 223 -12.83 16.82 7.26
N HIS A 224 -13.11 15.68 6.60
CA HIS A 224 -12.27 15.20 5.51
C HIS A 224 -12.22 16.21 4.35
N TYR A 225 -13.35 16.79 3.98
CA TYR A 225 -13.43 17.81 2.94
C TYR A 225 -12.63 19.07 3.30
N GLU A 226 -12.79 19.59 4.51
CA GLU A 226 -12.03 20.74 5.00
C GLU A 226 -10.53 20.48 5.02
N ASN A 227 -10.10 19.30 5.52
CA ASN A 227 -8.69 18.88 5.50
C ASN A 227 -8.13 18.82 4.08
N MET A 228 -8.92 18.37 3.09
CA MET A 228 -8.49 18.38 1.69
C MET A 228 -8.35 19.80 1.14
N LEU A 229 -9.24 20.73 1.50
CA LEU A 229 -9.12 22.14 1.10
C LEU A 229 -7.90 22.82 1.71
N LEU A 230 -7.62 22.53 2.98
CA LEU A 230 -6.44 23.05 3.68
C LEU A 230 -5.13 22.53 3.07
N PHE A 231 -5.11 21.26 2.72
CA PHE A 231 -3.92 20.60 2.21
C PHE A 231 -3.59 20.96 0.75
N TYR A 232 -4.58 20.87 -0.14
CA TYR A 232 -4.40 21.05 -1.58
C TYR A 232 -4.72 22.47 -2.08
N GLY A 233 -5.26 23.33 -1.22
CA GLY A 233 -5.86 24.58 -1.59
C GLY A 233 -7.26 24.40 -2.22
N ARG A 234 -8.06 25.47 -2.24
CA ARG A 234 -9.48 25.43 -2.61
C ARG A 234 -9.74 24.78 -3.97
N LYS A 235 -9.03 25.21 -5.03
CA LYS A 235 -9.29 24.76 -6.42
C LYS A 235 -8.99 23.27 -6.63
N LEU A 236 -7.82 22.81 -6.18
CA LEU A 236 -7.42 21.40 -6.33
C LEU A 236 -8.13 20.51 -5.31
N GLY A 237 -8.30 20.99 -4.07
CA GLY A 237 -9.00 20.28 -3.01
C GLY A 237 -10.43 19.93 -3.39
N MET A 238 -11.22 20.86 -3.93
CA MET A 238 -12.57 20.59 -4.42
C MET A 238 -12.59 19.51 -5.52
N LYS A 239 -11.68 19.59 -6.49
CA LYS A 239 -11.58 18.60 -7.58
C LYS A 239 -11.22 17.21 -7.07
N LEU A 240 -10.38 17.12 -6.05
CA LEU A 240 -10.00 15.84 -5.47
C LEU A 240 -11.08 15.28 -4.55
N ALA A 241 -11.72 16.13 -3.76
CA ALA A 241 -12.80 15.76 -2.83
C ALA A 241 -14.00 15.11 -3.56
N SER A 242 -14.35 15.58 -4.76
CA SER A 242 -15.45 15.00 -5.56
C SER A 242 -15.30 13.50 -5.86
N LYS A 243 -14.13 12.91 -5.62
CA LYS A 243 -13.90 11.46 -5.74
C LYS A 243 -14.19 10.69 -4.44
N HIS A 244 -14.38 11.40 -3.34
CA HIS A 244 -14.57 10.86 -2.00
C HIS A 244 -15.95 11.17 -1.41
N LEU A 245 -16.67 12.11 -2.01
CA LEU A 245 -18.05 12.47 -1.72
C LEU A 245 -18.98 11.79 -2.71
#